data_f1516537ddb9c6d0481d93f62ca0fbb5
#
_entry.id   f1516537ddb9c6d0481d93f62ca0fbb5
#
_cell.length_a   1.000
_cell.length_b   1.000
_cell.length_c   1.000
_cell.angle_alpha   90.00
_cell.angle_beta   90.00
_cell.angle_gamma   90.00
#
_symmetry.space_group_name_H-M   'P 1'
#
loop_
_entity.id
_entity.type
_entity.pdbx_description
1 polymer ?
#
loop_
_entity_poly.entity_id
_entity_poly.type
_entity_poly.pdbx_seq_one_letter_code
_entity_poly.pdbx_strand_id
1 'polypeptide(L)'
;VRLVAKEQVESLGATFVFVDDEEARQAETAGGYAKEMSDAYKAKQATLIAETVKKMDVVICTALIPGRPAPRLVTDAMVASMKPGSVIVDLAVESGGNCEGSEPAKIVVKHGVKIVGYANVPSRLAVDASALYARNLAEFMKLIVQKDGTLSIDRADEILKGSVLTQDGQIVHPAFAPAQPAAAQ
;
A
#
# COMPACT_ATOMS: atom_id res chain seq x y z
N VAL A 1 3.16 6.42 7.38
CA VAL A 1 1.76 6.92 7.38
C VAL A 1 1.80 8.41 7.13
N ARG A 2 0.94 8.93 6.27
CA ARG A 2 0.86 10.36 5.97
C ARG A 2 0.00 11.06 7.02
N LEU A 3 0.49 12.16 7.59
CA LEU A 3 -0.26 12.92 8.60
C LEU A 3 -1.55 13.54 8.04
N VAL A 4 -1.59 13.85 6.75
CA VAL A 4 -2.81 14.34 6.08
C VAL A 4 -3.98 13.36 6.22
N ALA A 5 -3.72 12.07 6.38
CA ALA A 5 -4.76 11.07 6.62
C ALA A 5 -5.36 11.12 8.03
N LYS A 6 -4.72 11.83 8.98
CA LYS A 6 -5.17 11.91 10.38
C LYS A 6 -6.56 12.54 10.47
N GLU A 7 -6.75 13.71 9.87
CA GLU A 7 -8.03 14.41 9.90
C GLU A 7 -9.16 13.58 9.24
N GLN A 8 -8.82 12.87 8.15
CA GLN A 8 -9.77 12.00 7.46
C GLN A 8 -10.22 10.84 8.36
N VAL A 9 -9.29 10.20 9.07
CA VAL A 9 -9.58 9.10 10.00
C VAL A 9 -10.42 9.59 11.18
N GLU A 10 -10.02 10.70 11.79
CA GLU A 10 -10.70 11.29 12.95
C GLU A 10 -12.10 11.81 12.60
N SER A 11 -12.30 12.36 11.40
CA SER A 11 -13.61 12.79 10.92
C SER A 11 -14.64 11.66 10.80
N LEU A 12 -14.18 10.42 10.68
CA LEU A 12 -15.01 9.21 10.67
C LEU A 12 -15.22 8.62 12.09
N GLY A 13 -14.78 9.32 13.14
CA GLY A 13 -14.92 8.88 14.52
C GLY A 13 -13.90 7.82 14.96
N ALA A 14 -12.85 7.58 14.17
CA ALA A 14 -11.79 6.64 14.50
C ALA A 14 -10.60 7.33 15.19
N THR A 15 -9.79 6.56 15.92
CA THR A 15 -8.55 7.04 16.52
C THR A 15 -7.38 6.81 15.56
N PHE A 16 -6.63 7.87 15.28
CA PHE A 16 -5.42 7.79 14.47
C PHE A 16 -4.21 7.47 15.35
N VAL A 17 -3.63 6.28 15.15
CA VAL A 17 -2.46 5.81 15.93
C VAL A 17 -1.19 6.01 15.10
N PHE A 18 -0.27 6.83 15.57
CA PHE A 18 0.98 7.14 14.87
C PHE A 18 2.08 7.56 15.86
N VAL A 19 3.33 7.47 15.42
CA VAL A 19 4.47 8.02 16.16
C VAL A 19 4.53 9.52 15.88
N ASP A 20 4.28 10.34 16.90
CA ASP A 20 4.33 11.80 16.75
C ASP A 20 5.76 12.30 17.05
N ASP A 21 6.57 12.40 16.02
CA ASP A 21 7.88 13.01 16.07
C ASP A 21 8.17 13.87 14.83
N GLU A 22 9.29 14.61 14.86
CA GLU A 22 9.66 15.49 13.75
C GLU A 22 9.90 14.76 12.44
N GLU A 23 10.45 13.53 12.49
CA GLU A 23 10.67 12.73 11.30
C GLU A 23 9.34 12.36 10.61
N ALA A 24 8.30 12.04 11.40
CA ALA A 24 6.96 11.76 10.88
C ALA A 24 6.35 12.98 10.17
N ARG A 25 6.59 14.17 10.71
CA ARG A 25 6.07 15.43 10.14
C ARG A 25 6.75 15.81 8.82
N GLN A 26 7.98 15.35 8.59
CA GLN A 26 8.77 15.59 7.38
C GLN A 26 8.75 14.41 6.39
N ALA A 27 7.94 13.38 6.67
CA ALA A 27 7.95 12.11 5.94
C ALA A 27 7.19 12.14 4.61
N GLU A 28 6.57 13.25 4.23
CA GLU A 28 5.80 13.35 2.99
C GLU A 28 6.71 13.67 1.80
N THR A 29 6.64 12.83 0.75
CA THR A 29 7.34 13.08 -0.51
C THR A 29 6.44 13.82 -1.47
N ALA A 30 7.01 14.55 -2.44
CA ALA A 30 6.26 15.24 -3.50
C ALA A 30 5.35 14.30 -4.31
N GLY A 31 5.64 12.99 -4.35
CA GLY A 31 4.82 11.98 -5.01
C GLY A 31 3.73 11.37 -4.12
N GLY A 32 3.48 11.89 -2.92
CA GLY A 32 2.44 11.42 -2.01
C GLY A 32 2.73 10.06 -1.34
N TYR A 33 3.94 9.51 -1.48
CA TYR A 33 4.38 8.31 -0.77
C TYR A 33 5.15 8.69 0.50
N ALA A 34 5.09 7.82 1.52
CA ALA A 34 5.91 7.99 2.70
C ALA A 34 7.40 7.80 2.36
N LYS A 35 8.25 8.70 2.85
CA LYS A 35 9.70 8.56 2.79
C LYS A 35 10.14 7.33 3.58
N GLU A 36 11.26 6.73 3.21
CA GLU A 36 11.86 5.70 4.04
C GLU A 36 12.32 6.30 5.37
N MET A 37 11.82 5.71 6.47
CA MET A 37 12.03 6.21 7.82
C MET A 37 13.30 5.61 8.43
N SER A 38 13.90 6.32 9.40
CA SER A 38 15.05 5.86 10.15
C SER A 38 14.75 4.57 10.93
N ASP A 39 15.79 3.81 11.28
CA ASP A 39 15.64 2.61 12.10
C ASP A 39 15.13 2.94 13.51
N ALA A 40 15.50 4.11 14.04
CA ALA A 40 14.98 4.61 15.32
C ALA A 40 13.47 4.86 15.26
N TYR A 41 12.97 5.44 14.17
CA TYR A 41 11.54 5.62 13.96
C TYR A 41 10.82 4.28 13.79
N LYS A 42 11.38 3.37 12.99
CA LYS A 42 10.82 2.01 12.79
C LYS A 42 10.70 1.25 14.11
N ALA A 43 11.68 1.39 15.03
CA ALA A 43 11.62 0.78 16.35
C ALA A 43 10.50 1.36 17.22
N LYS A 44 10.32 2.69 17.24
CA LYS A 44 9.20 3.35 17.93
C LYS A 44 7.85 2.89 17.35
N GLN A 45 7.75 2.83 16.03
CA GLN A 45 6.56 2.36 15.33
C GLN A 45 6.24 0.90 15.69
N ALA A 46 7.23 0.00 15.71
CA ALA A 46 7.04 -1.39 16.08
C ALA A 46 6.52 -1.52 17.54
N THR A 47 7.07 -0.74 18.46
CA THR A 47 6.60 -0.71 19.87
C THR A 47 5.15 -0.23 19.94
N LEU A 48 4.81 0.86 19.25
CA LEU A 48 3.46 1.40 19.23
C LEU A 48 2.45 0.41 18.64
N ILE A 49 2.81 -0.25 17.55
CA ILE A 49 1.98 -1.30 16.93
C ILE A 49 1.78 -2.45 17.91
N ALA A 50 2.86 -2.94 18.56
CA ALA A 50 2.78 -4.03 19.53
C ALA A 50 1.83 -3.72 20.68
N GLU A 51 1.88 -2.52 21.26
CA GLU A 51 0.98 -2.11 22.32
C GLU A 51 -0.48 -1.90 21.85
N THR A 52 -0.65 -1.57 20.59
CA THR A 52 -1.97 -1.35 20.00
C THR A 52 -2.67 -2.67 19.69
N VAL A 53 -1.99 -3.61 19.01
CA VAL A 53 -2.61 -4.87 18.57
C VAL A 53 -3.07 -5.75 19.73
N LYS A 54 -2.42 -5.69 20.89
CA LYS A 54 -2.85 -6.39 22.14
C LYS A 54 -4.30 -6.11 22.52
N LYS A 55 -4.83 -4.95 22.14
CA LYS A 55 -6.16 -4.47 22.53
C LYS A 55 -7.20 -4.71 21.44
N MET A 56 -6.76 -5.11 20.25
CA MET A 56 -7.63 -5.25 19.08
C MET A 56 -8.21 -6.66 18.99
N ASP A 57 -9.46 -6.73 18.58
CA ASP A 57 -10.15 -8.00 18.28
C ASP A 57 -10.04 -8.35 16.79
N VAL A 58 -9.91 -7.33 15.93
CA VAL A 58 -9.70 -7.48 14.48
C VAL A 58 -8.60 -6.52 14.02
N VAL A 59 -7.63 -7.03 13.26
CA VAL A 59 -6.56 -6.27 12.62
C VAL A 59 -6.64 -6.47 11.11
N ILE A 60 -6.63 -5.40 10.33
CA ILE A 60 -6.62 -5.47 8.86
C ILE A 60 -5.31 -4.83 8.38
N CYS A 61 -4.50 -5.62 7.69
CA CYS A 61 -3.20 -5.21 7.15
C CYS A 61 -3.33 -4.92 5.66
N THR A 62 -2.92 -3.72 5.24
CA THR A 62 -3.06 -3.23 3.86
C THR A 62 -1.78 -2.57 3.33
N ALA A 63 -0.65 -2.67 4.03
CA ALA A 63 0.57 -1.98 3.65
C ALA A 63 1.23 -2.68 2.45
N LEU A 64 1.23 -2.00 1.31
CA LEU A 64 1.87 -2.46 0.08
C LEU A 64 2.84 -1.41 -0.44
N ILE A 65 3.96 -1.88 -0.99
CA ILE A 65 4.93 -1.05 -1.69
C ILE A 65 4.97 -1.55 -3.14
N PRO A 66 4.59 -0.74 -4.13
CA PRO A 66 4.60 -1.18 -5.53
C PRO A 66 5.96 -1.72 -5.96
N GLY A 67 5.97 -2.92 -6.57
CA GLY A 67 7.18 -3.57 -7.08
C GLY A 67 8.16 -4.09 -6.02
N ARG A 68 7.79 -4.10 -4.74
CA ARG A 68 8.62 -4.60 -3.63
C ARG A 68 7.82 -5.53 -2.72
N PRO A 69 8.48 -6.41 -1.96
CA PRO A 69 7.82 -7.19 -0.92
C PRO A 69 7.12 -6.28 0.10
N ALA A 70 5.98 -6.73 0.60
CA ALA A 70 5.23 -6.03 1.64
C ALA A 70 6.06 -5.92 2.94
N PRO A 71 6.00 -4.78 3.64
CA PRO A 71 6.72 -4.63 4.90
C PRO A 71 6.13 -5.55 5.98
N ARG A 72 6.99 -6.18 6.78
CA ARG A 72 6.55 -6.96 7.93
C ARG A 72 6.23 -6.01 9.09
N LEU A 73 4.95 -5.92 9.48
CA LEU A 73 4.46 -4.99 10.49
C LEU A 73 4.01 -5.68 11.77
N VAL A 74 3.48 -6.91 11.65
CA VAL A 74 2.99 -7.70 12.78
C VAL A 74 3.85 -8.94 12.90
N THR A 75 4.60 -9.04 13.99
CA THR A 75 5.49 -10.18 14.29
C THR A 75 4.71 -11.30 14.97
N ASP A 76 5.28 -12.50 15.01
CA ASP A 76 4.71 -13.65 15.72
C ASP A 76 4.51 -13.35 17.22
N ALA A 77 5.45 -12.65 17.85
CA ALA A 77 5.33 -12.20 19.24
C ALA A 77 4.14 -11.23 19.44
N MET A 78 3.85 -10.36 18.49
CA MET A 78 2.68 -9.51 18.53
C MET A 78 1.39 -10.33 18.38
N VAL A 79 1.36 -11.30 17.48
CA VAL A 79 0.22 -12.24 17.33
C VAL A 79 -0.02 -12.98 18.64
N ALA A 80 1.04 -13.50 19.28
CA ALA A 80 0.94 -14.19 20.56
C ALA A 80 0.42 -13.31 21.72
N SER A 81 0.57 -11.99 21.59
CA SER A 81 0.08 -11.02 22.59
C SER A 81 -1.39 -10.65 22.44
N MET A 82 -2.03 -11.01 21.32
CA MET A 82 -3.45 -10.75 21.07
C MET A 82 -4.34 -11.71 21.85
N LYS A 83 -5.60 -11.34 22.02
CA LYS A 83 -6.58 -12.20 22.68
C LYS A 83 -6.86 -13.43 21.83
N PRO A 84 -6.95 -14.64 22.42
CA PRO A 84 -7.42 -15.81 21.70
C PRO A 84 -8.80 -15.56 21.06
N GLY A 85 -8.97 -15.98 19.82
CA GLY A 85 -10.18 -15.70 19.03
C GLY A 85 -10.11 -14.43 18.18
N SER A 86 -9.13 -13.57 18.38
CA SER A 86 -8.89 -12.41 17.50
C SER A 86 -8.58 -12.84 16.07
N VAL A 87 -8.77 -11.90 15.14
CA VAL A 87 -8.60 -12.14 13.70
C VAL A 87 -7.66 -11.11 13.10
N ILE A 88 -6.70 -11.56 12.29
CA ILE A 88 -5.87 -10.73 11.45
C ILE A 88 -6.22 -11.01 9.99
N VAL A 89 -6.57 -9.98 9.22
CA VAL A 89 -6.78 -10.09 7.77
C VAL A 89 -5.59 -9.43 7.07
N ASP A 90 -4.78 -10.23 6.40
CA ASP A 90 -3.59 -9.76 5.70
C ASP A 90 -3.85 -9.65 4.20
N LEU A 91 -4.20 -8.45 3.73
CA LEU A 91 -4.45 -8.17 2.32
C LEU A 91 -3.16 -8.03 1.50
N ALA A 92 -2.00 -7.99 2.16
CA ALA A 92 -0.70 -7.93 1.51
C ALA A 92 -0.05 -9.31 1.30
N VAL A 93 -0.76 -10.39 1.61
CA VAL A 93 -0.22 -11.76 1.64
C VAL A 93 0.42 -12.19 0.33
N GLU A 94 -0.14 -11.79 -0.82
CA GLU A 94 0.40 -12.13 -2.16
C GLU A 94 1.75 -11.45 -2.45
N SER A 95 2.06 -10.37 -1.72
CA SER A 95 3.33 -9.64 -1.79
C SER A 95 4.27 -9.98 -0.62
N GLY A 96 4.09 -11.12 0.03
CA GLY A 96 4.88 -11.58 1.17
C GLY A 96 4.22 -11.37 2.53
N GLY A 97 3.16 -10.57 2.62
CA GLY A 97 2.35 -10.34 3.81
C GLY A 97 2.93 -9.34 4.81
N ASN A 98 2.05 -8.65 5.51
CA ASN A 98 2.39 -7.76 6.61
C ASN A 98 2.47 -8.48 7.95
N CYS A 99 1.80 -9.63 8.09
CA CYS A 99 1.76 -10.42 9.31
C CYS A 99 2.65 -11.67 9.19
N GLU A 100 3.46 -11.91 10.19
CA GLU A 100 4.26 -13.12 10.30
C GLU A 100 3.36 -14.34 10.48
N GLY A 101 3.59 -15.38 9.65
CA GLY A 101 2.74 -16.58 9.62
C GLY A 101 1.50 -16.46 8.74
N SER A 102 1.31 -15.34 8.04
CA SER A 102 0.33 -15.23 6.96
C SER A 102 0.74 -16.12 5.78
N GLU A 103 -0.21 -16.93 5.27
CA GLU A 103 0.01 -17.83 4.13
C GLU A 103 -1.01 -17.54 3.03
N PRO A 104 -0.57 -17.44 1.75
CA PRO A 104 -1.46 -17.17 0.64
C PRO A 104 -2.55 -18.24 0.50
N ALA A 105 -3.78 -17.79 0.27
CA ALA A 105 -4.99 -18.59 0.09
C ALA A 105 -5.37 -19.47 1.30
N LYS A 106 -4.83 -19.20 2.49
CA LYS A 106 -5.10 -19.99 3.70
C LYS A 106 -5.63 -19.14 4.85
N ILE A 107 -6.27 -19.82 5.79
CA ILE A 107 -6.53 -19.34 7.15
C ILE A 107 -5.64 -20.16 8.08
N VAL A 108 -4.70 -19.50 8.74
CA VAL A 108 -3.78 -20.10 9.70
C VAL A 108 -4.22 -19.72 11.10
N VAL A 109 -4.15 -20.64 12.06
CA VAL A 109 -4.38 -20.34 13.47
C VAL A 109 -3.05 -20.43 14.22
N LYS A 110 -2.61 -19.31 14.81
CA LYS A 110 -1.42 -19.22 15.64
C LYS A 110 -1.77 -18.56 16.97
N HIS A 111 -1.31 -19.13 18.06
CA HIS A 111 -1.57 -18.62 19.41
C HIS A 111 -3.07 -18.35 19.71
N GLY A 112 -3.97 -19.11 19.05
CA GLY A 112 -5.41 -18.89 19.17
C GLY A 112 -5.97 -17.74 18.30
N VAL A 113 -5.13 -17.04 17.54
CA VAL A 113 -5.51 -15.97 16.61
C VAL A 113 -5.66 -16.52 15.20
N LYS A 114 -6.71 -16.13 14.49
CA LYS A 114 -6.94 -16.51 13.08
C LYS A 114 -6.25 -15.49 12.18
N ILE A 115 -5.31 -15.95 11.35
CA ILE A 115 -4.63 -15.14 10.33
C ILE A 115 -5.22 -15.52 8.97
N VAL A 116 -5.92 -14.58 8.35
CA VAL A 116 -6.64 -14.77 7.08
C VAL A 116 -5.80 -14.18 5.96
N GLY A 117 -5.22 -15.06 5.12
CA GLY A 117 -4.39 -14.70 3.97
C GLY A 117 -5.12 -14.97 2.64
N TYR A 118 -6.32 -14.44 2.45
CA TYR A 118 -7.04 -14.64 1.20
C TYR A 118 -6.32 -13.95 0.03
N ALA A 119 -6.00 -14.73 -0.99
CA ALA A 119 -5.54 -14.23 -2.28
C ALA A 119 -6.73 -13.69 -3.09
N ASN A 120 -6.44 -12.74 -3.98
CA ASN A 120 -7.41 -12.16 -4.90
C ASN A 120 -8.74 -11.77 -4.23
N VAL A 121 -8.66 -11.02 -3.14
CA VAL A 121 -9.84 -10.54 -2.38
C VAL A 121 -10.86 -9.81 -3.26
N PRO A 122 -10.49 -8.99 -4.28
CA PRO A 122 -11.45 -8.34 -5.17
C PRO A 122 -12.41 -9.32 -5.86
N SER A 123 -11.98 -10.55 -6.19
CA SER A 123 -12.85 -11.55 -6.81
C SER A 123 -13.99 -12.03 -5.89
N ARG A 124 -13.83 -11.86 -4.58
CA ARG A 124 -14.86 -12.23 -3.58
C ARG A 124 -15.96 -11.20 -3.42
N LEU A 125 -15.72 -9.97 -3.93
CA LEU A 125 -16.65 -8.84 -4.00
C LEU A 125 -16.70 -8.32 -5.44
N ALA A 126 -16.84 -9.23 -6.41
CA ALA A 126 -16.61 -8.98 -7.83
C ALA A 126 -17.45 -7.82 -8.40
N VAL A 127 -18.67 -7.66 -7.97
CA VAL A 127 -19.58 -6.59 -8.45
C VAL A 127 -19.02 -5.22 -8.07
N ASP A 128 -18.72 -5.02 -6.78
CA ASP A 128 -18.22 -3.73 -6.28
C ASP A 128 -16.81 -3.44 -6.79
N ALA A 129 -15.94 -4.44 -6.73
CA ALA A 129 -14.56 -4.32 -7.20
C ALA A 129 -14.49 -3.97 -8.70
N SER A 130 -15.31 -4.64 -9.53
CA SER A 130 -15.38 -4.36 -10.97
C SER A 130 -15.94 -2.97 -11.26
N ALA A 131 -16.98 -2.54 -10.54
CA ALA A 131 -17.57 -1.21 -10.71
C ALA A 131 -16.57 -0.10 -10.35
N LEU A 132 -15.83 -0.26 -9.24
CA LEU A 132 -14.81 0.71 -8.82
C LEU A 132 -13.63 0.75 -9.81
N TYR A 133 -13.17 -0.41 -10.27
CA TYR A 133 -12.08 -0.50 -11.25
C TYR A 133 -12.49 0.10 -12.59
N ALA A 134 -13.70 -0.21 -13.08
CA ALA A 134 -14.23 0.38 -14.32
C ALA A 134 -14.32 1.92 -14.24
N ARG A 135 -14.69 2.46 -13.08
CA ARG A 135 -14.68 3.92 -12.86
C ARG A 135 -13.27 4.50 -12.97
N ASN A 136 -12.28 3.87 -12.34
CA ASN A 136 -10.89 4.31 -12.45
C ASN A 136 -10.39 4.27 -13.90
N LEU A 137 -10.74 3.22 -14.67
CA LEU A 137 -10.40 3.16 -16.09
C LEU A 137 -11.07 4.27 -16.89
N ALA A 138 -12.35 4.56 -16.62
CA ALA A 138 -13.08 5.63 -17.28
C ALA A 138 -12.46 7.01 -16.99
N GLU A 139 -12.04 7.28 -15.78
CA GLU A 139 -11.34 8.52 -15.44
C GLU A 139 -9.96 8.60 -16.11
N PHE A 140 -9.22 7.50 -16.15
CA PHE A 140 -7.93 7.44 -16.86
C PHE A 140 -8.10 7.69 -18.37
N MET A 141 -9.15 7.14 -18.98
CA MET A 141 -9.44 7.38 -20.41
C MET A 141 -9.70 8.84 -20.74
N LYS A 142 -10.25 9.64 -19.80
CA LYS A 142 -10.46 11.08 -20.01
C LYS A 142 -9.16 11.86 -20.15
N LEU A 143 -8.03 11.33 -19.66
CA LEU A 143 -6.71 11.95 -19.82
C LEU A 143 -6.15 11.72 -21.23
N ILE A 144 -6.60 10.67 -21.91
CA ILE A 144 -6.05 10.22 -23.20
C ILE A 144 -6.97 10.60 -24.36
N VAL A 145 -8.29 10.50 -24.18
CA VAL A 145 -9.28 10.76 -25.22
C VAL A 145 -9.67 12.23 -25.20
N GLN A 146 -9.40 12.94 -26.28
CA GLN A 146 -9.78 14.33 -26.45
C GLN A 146 -11.27 14.46 -26.80
N LYS A 147 -11.80 15.68 -26.68
CA LYS A 147 -13.23 15.96 -26.96
C LYS A 147 -13.67 15.64 -28.40
N ASP A 148 -12.75 15.68 -29.33
CA ASP A 148 -12.96 15.32 -30.74
C ASP A 148 -12.80 13.83 -31.05
N GLY A 149 -12.54 13.02 -29.99
CA GLY A 149 -12.33 11.58 -30.10
C GLY A 149 -10.91 11.15 -30.49
N THR A 150 -10.00 12.09 -30.69
CA THR A 150 -8.58 11.77 -30.95
C THR A 150 -7.86 11.31 -29.68
N LEU A 151 -6.83 10.49 -29.86
CA LEU A 151 -5.98 10.05 -28.75
C LEU A 151 -4.76 10.97 -28.62
N SER A 152 -4.51 11.44 -27.41
CA SER A 152 -3.35 12.26 -27.10
C SER A 152 -2.75 11.86 -25.76
N ILE A 153 -1.44 11.68 -25.70
CA ILE A 153 -0.71 11.35 -24.49
C ILE A 153 0.13 12.55 -24.09
N ASP A 154 -0.39 13.33 -23.14
CA ASP A 154 0.36 14.46 -22.58
C ASP A 154 1.40 13.95 -21.58
N ARG A 155 2.68 14.10 -21.92
CA ARG A 155 3.82 13.69 -21.06
C ARG A 155 4.09 14.67 -19.91
N ALA A 156 3.44 15.81 -19.86
CA ALA A 156 3.48 16.72 -18.73
C ALA A 156 2.54 16.29 -17.62
N ASP A 157 1.49 15.51 -17.93
CA ASP A 157 0.61 14.89 -16.94
C ASP A 157 1.36 13.78 -16.18
N GLU A 158 1.38 13.87 -14.84
CA GLU A 158 2.12 12.95 -13.98
C GLU A 158 1.57 11.51 -14.03
N ILE A 159 0.26 11.34 -14.20
CA ILE A 159 -0.39 10.02 -14.29
C ILE A 159 0.02 9.35 -15.59
N LEU A 160 -0.06 10.07 -16.71
CA LEU A 160 0.34 9.54 -18.03
C LEU A 160 1.84 9.27 -18.08
N LYS A 161 2.66 10.17 -17.58
CA LYS A 161 4.11 10.00 -17.48
C LYS A 161 4.49 8.75 -16.66
N GLY A 162 3.78 8.48 -15.55
CA GLY A 162 3.99 7.31 -14.71
C GLY A 162 3.38 6.01 -15.24
N SER A 163 2.54 6.08 -16.31
CA SER A 163 1.83 4.91 -16.83
C SER A 163 2.35 4.46 -18.19
N VAL A 164 2.90 5.36 -19.03
CA VAL A 164 3.38 5.04 -20.38
C VAL A 164 4.69 4.26 -20.28
N LEU A 165 4.63 2.98 -20.64
CA LEU A 165 5.81 2.11 -20.67
C LEU A 165 6.60 2.29 -21.98
N THR A 166 5.89 2.25 -23.13
CA THR A 166 6.51 2.35 -24.44
C THR A 166 5.84 3.41 -25.29
N GLN A 167 6.60 4.07 -26.15
CA GLN A 167 6.13 5.02 -27.16
C GLN A 167 7.05 4.97 -28.37
N ASP A 168 6.47 4.98 -29.57
CA ASP A 168 7.20 4.98 -30.86
C ASP A 168 8.24 3.83 -30.93
N GLY A 169 7.89 2.65 -30.40
CA GLY A 169 8.74 1.46 -30.39
C GLY A 169 9.88 1.49 -29.37
N GLN A 170 9.92 2.49 -28.48
CA GLN A 170 10.95 2.61 -27.45
C GLN A 170 10.38 2.54 -26.02
N ILE A 171 11.15 1.99 -25.10
CA ILE A 171 10.82 2.02 -23.65
C ILE A 171 11.12 3.44 -23.14
N VAL A 172 10.09 4.13 -22.69
CA VAL A 172 10.18 5.52 -22.25
C VAL A 172 9.95 5.69 -20.74
N HIS A 173 9.49 4.66 -20.06
CA HIS A 173 9.26 4.71 -18.61
C HIS A 173 10.59 4.74 -17.86
N PRO A 174 10.80 5.71 -16.92
CA PRO A 174 12.11 5.91 -16.26
C PRO A 174 12.65 4.67 -15.51
N ALA A 175 11.74 3.87 -14.95
CA ALA A 175 12.13 2.66 -14.19
C ALA A 175 12.59 1.49 -15.08
N PHE A 176 12.30 1.54 -16.41
CA PHE A 176 12.55 0.44 -17.33
C PHE A 176 13.35 0.87 -18.57
N ALA A 177 13.54 2.16 -18.77
CA ALA A 177 14.39 2.66 -19.85
C ALA A 177 15.82 2.15 -19.65
N PRO A 178 16.51 1.68 -20.71
CA PRO A 178 17.92 1.32 -20.60
C PRO A 178 18.72 2.51 -20.10
N ALA A 179 19.67 2.28 -19.19
CA ALA A 179 20.55 3.33 -18.69
C ALA A 179 21.19 4.03 -19.89
N GLN A 180 20.97 5.34 -20.03
CA GLN A 180 21.70 6.09 -21.06
C GLN A 180 23.19 5.93 -20.77
N PRO A 181 24.01 5.54 -21.77
CA PRO A 181 25.45 5.55 -21.59
C PRO A 181 25.86 6.96 -21.18
N ALA A 182 26.60 7.09 -20.08
CA ALA A 182 27.13 8.37 -19.64
C ALA A 182 27.80 9.04 -20.85
N ALA A 183 27.35 10.24 -21.21
CA ALA A 183 27.98 11.02 -22.26
C ALA A 183 29.47 11.12 -21.90
N ALA A 184 30.33 10.53 -22.75
CA ALA A 184 31.76 10.68 -22.62
C ALA A 184 32.09 12.17 -22.73
N GLN A 185 32.57 12.75 -21.65
CA GLN A 185 33.14 14.09 -21.61
C GLN A 185 34.55 14.06 -22.18
#